data_d5a5adc6b1697826ecbb1444f3491cec
#
_entry.id   d5a5adc6b1697826ecbb1444f3491cec
#
_cell.length_a   1.000
_cell.length_b   1.000
_cell.length_c   1.000
_cell.angle_alpha   90.00
_cell.angle_beta   90.00
_cell.angle_gamma   90.00
#
_symmetry.space_group_name_H-M   'P 1'
#
loop_
_entity.id
_entity.type
_entity.pdbx_description
1 polymer ?
#
loop_
_entity_poly.entity_id
_entity_poly.type
_entity_poly.pdbx_seq_one_letter_code
_entity_poly.pdbx_strand_id
1 'polypeptide(L)'
;RGEVGIPINGLIWMGDFDHMLSQIEKKMEAGFRCVKLKIGAIDFEKELALLRHIRTHFSSKEIELRVDANGAFSPGDAMEKLKRLSEFDLHSIEQPIRAGQWEEMARLTSESPLPIALDEELIGCNTLEEKKKLLATIRPQYIIIKPSLHGGICGGDEWIMEAEKQHIGWWITSALESNIGLNAIAHWCATFNNPLPQGLGTGMLFTDNIEVPLEIRKDCLWFCK
;
A
#
# COMPACT_ATOMS: atom_id res chain seq x y z
N ARG A 1 17.23 -5.37 -15.47
CA ARG A 1 18.45 -4.93 -16.18
C ARG A 1 18.69 -3.41 -16.06
N GLY A 2 17.85 -2.68 -15.30
CA GLY A 2 17.98 -1.25 -15.08
C GLY A 2 17.56 -0.35 -16.27
N GLU A 3 16.83 -0.91 -17.21
CA GLU A 3 16.37 -0.19 -18.41
C GLU A 3 15.07 0.57 -18.16
N VAL A 4 14.29 0.12 -17.16
CA VAL A 4 13.03 0.75 -16.77
C VAL A 4 12.97 0.81 -15.25
N GLY A 5 12.56 1.98 -14.71
CA GLY A 5 12.30 2.14 -13.26
C GLY A 5 10.98 1.51 -12.87
N ILE A 6 10.90 0.95 -11.67
CA ILE A 6 9.67 0.47 -11.07
C ILE A 6 8.97 1.68 -10.43
N PRO A 7 7.75 2.06 -10.84
CA PRO A 7 7.01 3.11 -10.15
C PRO A 7 6.76 2.74 -8.69
N ILE A 8 7.01 3.67 -7.77
CA ILE A 8 6.84 3.44 -6.33
C ILE A 8 6.03 4.55 -5.69
N ASN A 9 5.33 4.23 -4.61
CA ASN A 9 4.70 5.25 -3.77
C ASN A 9 5.69 5.84 -2.77
N GLY A 10 5.55 7.13 -2.50
CA GLY A 10 6.14 7.78 -1.34
C GLY A 10 5.38 7.40 -0.07
N LEU A 11 6.08 7.01 0.99
CA LEU A 11 5.48 6.64 2.27
C LEU A 11 5.57 7.82 3.24
N ILE A 12 4.43 8.15 3.87
CA ILE A 12 4.30 9.10 4.97
C ILE A 12 4.01 8.29 6.23
N TRP A 13 4.98 8.29 7.14
CA TRP A 13 4.89 7.61 8.41
C TRP A 13 3.99 8.35 9.39
N MET A 14 3.42 7.60 10.34
CA MET A 14 2.69 8.16 11.47
C MET A 14 3.57 9.11 12.27
N GLY A 15 2.98 10.19 12.73
CA GLY A 15 3.59 11.20 13.57
C GLY A 15 2.54 12.20 14.02
N ASP A 16 2.95 13.28 14.63
CA ASP A 16 2.07 14.42 14.81
C ASP A 16 1.77 15.13 13.47
N PHE A 17 0.83 16.05 13.49
CA PHE A 17 0.36 16.73 12.28
C PHE A 17 1.51 17.43 11.52
N ASP A 18 2.36 18.18 12.24
CA ASP A 18 3.44 18.97 11.61
C ASP A 18 4.52 18.06 11.00
N HIS A 19 4.83 16.95 11.67
CA HIS A 19 5.78 15.97 11.17
C HIS A 19 5.25 15.28 9.91
N MET A 20 3.99 14.88 9.89
CA MET A 20 3.37 14.27 8.70
C MET A 20 3.30 15.26 7.54
N LEU A 21 2.94 16.52 7.81
CA LEU A 21 2.92 17.58 6.80
C LEU A 21 4.30 17.78 6.18
N SER A 22 5.35 17.88 6.99
CA SER A 22 6.73 17.99 6.49
C SER A 22 7.17 16.81 5.62
N GLN A 23 6.75 15.58 5.96
CA GLN A 23 7.01 14.41 5.12
C GLN A 23 6.29 14.51 3.77
N ILE A 24 5.03 14.97 3.76
CA ILE A 24 4.24 15.17 2.55
C ILE A 24 4.96 16.16 1.62
N GLU A 25 5.31 17.35 2.11
CA GLU A 25 6.00 18.38 1.36
C GLU A 25 7.29 17.84 0.73
N LYS A 26 8.12 17.13 1.49
CA LYS A 26 9.36 16.51 1.00
C LYS A 26 9.10 15.49 -0.13
N LYS A 27 8.02 14.70 -0.04
CA LYS A 27 7.68 13.74 -1.11
C LYS A 27 7.19 14.42 -2.37
N MET A 28 6.43 15.53 -2.22
CA MET A 28 5.99 16.34 -3.35
C MET A 28 7.19 16.99 -4.07
N GLU A 29 8.08 17.62 -3.31
CA GLU A 29 9.31 18.21 -3.84
C GLU A 29 10.21 17.17 -4.55
N ALA A 30 10.28 15.96 -4.01
CA ALA A 30 11.00 14.84 -4.62
C ALA A 30 10.34 14.29 -5.90
N GLY A 31 9.11 14.74 -6.23
CA GLY A 31 8.41 14.41 -7.47
C GLY A 31 7.65 13.09 -7.44
N PHE A 32 7.24 12.59 -6.26
CA PHE A 32 6.36 11.45 -6.16
C PHE A 32 4.96 11.78 -6.69
N ARG A 33 4.41 10.90 -7.53
CA ARG A 33 3.05 10.99 -8.08
C ARG A 33 2.05 10.06 -7.38
N CYS A 34 2.52 9.20 -6.52
CA CYS A 34 1.68 8.41 -5.61
C CYS A 34 2.24 8.52 -4.19
N VAL A 35 1.37 8.79 -3.22
CA VAL A 35 1.76 8.90 -1.82
C VAL A 35 0.81 8.07 -0.96
N LYS A 36 1.37 7.29 -0.05
CA LYS A 36 0.62 6.50 0.94
C LYS A 36 0.81 7.11 2.33
N LEU A 37 -0.30 7.50 2.98
CA LEU A 37 -0.31 8.02 4.34
C LEU A 37 -0.75 6.93 5.31
N LYS A 38 0.02 6.74 6.38
CA LYS A 38 -0.43 5.97 7.54
C LYS A 38 -1.45 6.80 8.33
N ILE A 39 -2.61 6.22 8.64
CA ILE A 39 -3.69 6.84 9.41
C ILE A 39 -4.12 5.94 10.57
N GLY A 40 -4.97 6.46 11.47
CA GLY A 40 -5.47 5.71 12.63
C GLY A 40 -4.63 5.87 13.90
N ALA A 41 -3.60 6.74 13.90
CA ALA A 41 -2.74 6.97 15.06
C ALA A 41 -3.00 8.31 15.75
N ILE A 42 -3.53 9.28 15.05
CA ILE A 42 -3.89 10.60 15.58
C ILE A 42 -5.40 10.82 15.47
N ASP A 43 -5.86 11.96 15.96
CA ASP A 43 -7.26 12.34 15.83
C ASP A 43 -7.71 12.34 14.35
N PHE A 44 -8.83 11.71 14.06
CA PHE A 44 -9.31 11.51 12.70
C PHE A 44 -9.56 12.82 11.95
N GLU A 45 -10.02 13.89 12.64
CA GLU A 45 -10.19 15.21 12.02
C GLU A 45 -8.86 15.81 11.57
N LYS A 46 -7.77 15.55 12.30
CA LYS A 46 -6.42 15.96 11.90
C LYS A 46 -5.95 15.19 10.68
N GLU A 47 -6.25 13.89 10.59
CA GLU A 47 -5.95 13.08 9.42
C GLU A 47 -6.70 13.61 8.17
N LEU A 48 -7.98 13.93 8.30
CA LEU A 48 -8.74 14.56 7.23
C LEU A 48 -8.20 15.96 6.85
N ALA A 49 -7.69 16.72 7.83
CA ALA A 49 -7.06 18.01 7.56
C ALA A 49 -5.77 17.87 6.72
N LEU A 50 -4.96 16.82 6.96
CA LEU A 50 -3.79 16.52 6.12
C LEU A 50 -4.21 16.19 4.67
N LEU A 51 -5.21 15.34 4.50
CA LEU A 51 -5.73 15.00 3.17
C LEU A 51 -6.29 16.23 2.44
N ARG A 52 -7.02 17.08 3.16
CA ARG A 52 -7.54 18.35 2.62
C ARG A 52 -6.39 19.29 2.21
N HIS A 53 -5.35 19.38 3.01
CA HIS A 53 -4.17 20.16 2.67
C HIS A 53 -3.55 19.69 1.36
N ILE A 54 -3.34 18.39 1.18
CA ILE A 54 -2.81 17.83 -0.06
C ILE A 54 -3.74 18.17 -1.23
N ARG A 55 -5.05 17.95 -1.10
CA ARG A 55 -6.02 18.19 -2.18
C ARG A 55 -6.24 19.66 -2.52
N THR A 56 -5.93 20.55 -1.60
CA THR A 56 -5.93 22.00 -1.86
C THR A 56 -4.80 22.40 -2.82
N HIS A 57 -3.67 21.69 -2.79
CA HIS A 57 -2.50 22.01 -3.60
C HIS A 57 -2.36 21.11 -4.84
N PHE A 58 -2.88 19.88 -4.77
CA PHE A 58 -2.72 18.88 -5.82
C PHE A 58 -4.03 18.13 -6.09
N SER A 59 -4.47 18.14 -7.33
CA SER A 59 -5.62 17.37 -7.78
C SER A 59 -5.35 15.85 -7.76
N SER A 60 -6.40 15.04 -7.82
CA SER A 60 -6.28 13.58 -7.93
C SER A 60 -5.63 13.12 -9.25
N LYS A 61 -5.60 13.97 -10.27
CA LYS A 61 -4.90 13.70 -11.53
C LYS A 61 -3.39 13.92 -11.46
N GLU A 62 -2.95 14.76 -10.53
CA GLU A 62 -1.52 15.05 -10.31
C GLU A 62 -0.90 14.08 -9.32
N ILE A 63 -1.63 13.77 -8.24
CA ILE A 63 -1.14 12.89 -7.17
C ILE A 63 -2.20 11.86 -6.77
N GLU A 64 -1.87 10.60 -6.95
CA GLU A 64 -2.61 9.48 -6.38
C GLU A 64 -2.36 9.42 -4.87
N LEU A 65 -3.44 9.39 -4.09
CA LEU A 65 -3.35 9.20 -2.64
C LEU A 65 -3.89 7.83 -2.25
N ARG A 66 -3.13 7.13 -1.42
CA ARG A 66 -3.53 5.92 -0.70
C ARG A 66 -3.44 6.20 0.79
N VAL A 67 -4.31 5.58 1.56
CA VAL A 67 -4.22 5.60 3.03
C VAL A 67 -4.12 4.19 3.58
N ASP A 68 -3.49 4.03 4.73
CA ASP A 68 -3.27 2.75 5.38
C ASP A 68 -3.63 2.88 6.86
N ALA A 69 -4.69 2.19 7.25
CA ALA A 69 -5.23 2.24 8.60
C ALA A 69 -4.65 1.15 9.52
N ASN A 70 -3.94 0.15 8.99
CA ASN A 70 -3.41 -1.00 9.75
C ASN A 70 -4.41 -1.60 10.75
N GLY A 71 -5.68 -1.69 10.36
CA GLY A 71 -6.75 -2.24 11.19
C GLY A 71 -7.20 -1.35 12.35
N ALA A 72 -6.94 -0.05 12.31
CA ALA A 72 -7.22 0.87 13.42
C ALA A 72 -8.69 1.19 13.62
N PHE A 73 -9.55 1.02 12.59
CA PHE A 73 -10.96 1.34 12.73
C PHE A 73 -11.72 0.21 13.42
N SER A 74 -12.69 0.58 14.26
CA SER A 74 -13.63 -0.41 14.75
C SER A 74 -14.66 -0.76 13.66
N PRO A 75 -15.23 -1.98 13.65
CA PRO A 75 -16.30 -2.32 12.72
C PRO A 75 -17.49 -1.36 12.75
N GLY A 76 -17.76 -0.78 13.92
CA GLY A 76 -18.91 0.12 14.13
C GLY A 76 -18.73 1.50 13.49
N ASP A 77 -17.50 2.03 13.42
CA ASP A 77 -17.23 3.36 12.87
C ASP A 77 -16.56 3.33 11.47
N ALA A 78 -16.12 2.15 11.04
CA ALA A 78 -15.38 2.01 9.79
C ALA A 78 -16.13 2.58 8.58
N MET A 79 -17.41 2.27 8.41
CA MET A 79 -18.18 2.72 7.25
C MET A 79 -18.35 4.25 7.23
N GLU A 80 -18.54 4.90 8.38
CA GLU A 80 -18.61 6.36 8.45
C GLU A 80 -17.27 6.99 8.05
N LYS A 81 -16.16 6.47 8.58
CA LYS A 81 -14.82 6.94 8.23
C LYS A 81 -14.49 6.73 6.75
N LEU A 82 -14.86 5.58 6.18
CA LEU A 82 -14.68 5.30 4.76
C LEU A 82 -15.44 6.29 3.87
N LYS A 83 -16.67 6.64 4.22
CA LYS A 83 -17.46 7.66 3.51
C LYS A 83 -16.78 9.03 3.55
N ARG A 84 -16.29 9.45 4.71
CA ARG A 84 -15.59 10.73 4.85
C ARG A 84 -14.25 10.76 4.11
N LEU A 85 -13.51 9.65 4.13
CA LEU A 85 -12.26 9.51 3.37
C LEU A 85 -12.51 9.53 1.86
N SER A 86 -13.63 9.00 1.38
CA SER A 86 -13.94 8.99 -0.06
C SER A 86 -14.14 10.38 -0.66
N GLU A 87 -14.37 11.42 0.15
CA GLU A 87 -14.49 12.81 -0.28
C GLU A 87 -13.16 13.39 -0.81
N PHE A 88 -12.04 12.69 -0.59
CA PHE A 88 -10.70 13.15 -0.99
C PHE A 88 -10.15 12.49 -2.27
N ASP A 89 -10.98 11.85 -3.08
CA ASP A 89 -10.54 11.16 -4.31
C ASP A 89 -9.34 10.22 -4.06
N LEU A 90 -9.40 9.43 -3.00
CA LEU A 90 -8.37 8.45 -2.68
C LEU A 90 -8.45 7.25 -3.63
N HIS A 91 -7.29 6.71 -4.02
CA HIS A 91 -7.24 5.48 -4.80
C HIS A 91 -7.76 4.28 -3.99
N SER A 92 -7.33 4.15 -2.75
CA SER A 92 -7.71 3.03 -1.87
C SER A 92 -7.38 3.29 -0.41
N ILE A 93 -8.03 2.52 0.46
CA ILE A 93 -7.62 2.35 1.86
C ILE A 93 -7.10 0.93 2.09
N GLU A 94 -5.95 0.83 2.76
CA GLU A 94 -5.33 -0.43 3.18
C GLU A 94 -5.83 -0.80 4.56
N GLN A 95 -6.31 -2.05 4.72
CA GLN A 95 -6.72 -2.71 5.96
C GLN A 95 -7.47 -1.80 6.95
N PRO A 96 -8.72 -1.43 6.66
CA PRO A 96 -9.48 -0.49 7.52
C PRO A 96 -9.77 -1.05 8.91
N ILE A 97 -10.13 -2.33 9.03
CA ILE A 97 -10.39 -3.02 10.30
C ILE A 97 -9.39 -4.14 10.53
N ARG A 98 -9.27 -4.62 11.76
CA ARG A 98 -8.35 -5.71 12.13
C ARG A 98 -8.64 -6.97 11.33
N ALA A 99 -7.58 -7.66 10.92
CA ALA A 99 -7.63 -8.94 10.25
C ALA A 99 -8.40 -10.01 11.06
N GLY A 100 -8.94 -11.01 10.35
CA GLY A 100 -9.72 -12.11 10.93
C GLY A 100 -11.22 -11.84 11.05
N GLN A 101 -11.70 -10.68 10.59
CA GLN A 101 -13.12 -10.28 10.60
C GLN A 101 -13.71 -10.34 9.18
N TRP A 102 -13.63 -11.50 8.54
CA TRP A 102 -13.93 -11.65 7.11
C TRP A 102 -15.34 -11.22 6.70
N GLU A 103 -16.34 -11.56 7.50
CA GLU A 103 -17.74 -11.19 7.20
C GLU A 103 -17.93 -9.67 7.22
N GLU A 104 -17.34 -9.01 8.22
CA GLU A 104 -17.40 -7.56 8.33
C GLU A 104 -16.57 -6.87 7.24
N MET A 105 -15.37 -7.38 6.93
CA MET A 105 -14.54 -6.88 5.84
C MET A 105 -15.26 -7.06 4.49
N ALA A 106 -15.93 -8.20 4.27
CA ALA A 106 -16.73 -8.45 3.05
C ALA A 106 -17.90 -7.44 2.92
N ARG A 107 -18.56 -7.12 4.04
CA ARG A 107 -19.57 -6.07 4.06
C ARG A 107 -18.99 -4.72 3.68
N LEU A 108 -17.85 -4.35 4.28
CA LEU A 108 -17.16 -3.09 3.97
C LEU A 108 -16.73 -3.02 2.50
N THR A 109 -16.14 -4.08 1.94
CA THR A 109 -15.70 -4.09 0.52
C THR A 109 -16.87 -3.96 -0.46
N SER A 110 -18.06 -4.44 -0.09
CA SER A 110 -19.24 -4.36 -0.96
C SER A 110 -19.98 -3.03 -0.88
N GLU A 111 -19.94 -2.35 0.27
CA GLU A 111 -20.73 -1.14 0.54
C GLU A 111 -19.92 0.16 0.52
N SER A 112 -18.59 0.06 0.68
CA SER A 112 -17.73 1.24 0.76
C SER A 112 -17.65 2.00 -0.56
N PRO A 113 -17.76 3.34 -0.54
CA PRO A 113 -17.47 4.17 -1.71
C PRO A 113 -15.97 4.28 -2.02
N LEU A 114 -15.11 3.88 -1.07
CA LEU A 114 -13.66 3.90 -1.19
C LEU A 114 -13.14 2.46 -1.38
N PRO A 115 -12.36 2.18 -2.46
CA PRO A 115 -11.79 0.85 -2.69
C PRO A 115 -10.92 0.39 -1.52
N ILE A 116 -11.04 -0.88 -1.14
CA ILE A 116 -10.31 -1.50 -0.04
C ILE A 116 -9.20 -2.41 -0.57
N ALA A 117 -8.02 -2.28 0.03
CA ALA A 117 -6.87 -3.15 -0.18
C ALA A 117 -6.60 -3.97 1.09
N LEU A 118 -6.40 -5.27 0.95
CA LEU A 118 -6.05 -6.15 2.07
C LEU A 118 -4.54 -6.29 2.20
N ASP A 119 -4.04 -6.18 3.42
CA ASP A 119 -2.64 -6.41 3.80
C ASP A 119 -2.54 -7.49 4.90
N GLU A 120 -2.78 -7.13 6.14
CA GLU A 120 -2.66 -8.06 7.28
C GLU A 120 -3.60 -9.26 7.19
N GLU A 121 -4.68 -9.15 6.46
CA GLU A 121 -5.63 -10.25 6.22
C GLU A 121 -4.98 -11.44 5.50
N LEU A 122 -3.96 -11.19 4.67
CA LEU A 122 -3.28 -12.20 3.88
C LEU A 122 -2.27 -13.03 4.71
N ILE A 123 -1.84 -12.49 5.86
CA ILE A 123 -0.84 -13.13 6.71
C ILE A 123 -1.42 -14.40 7.35
N GLY A 124 -0.70 -15.52 7.21
CA GLY A 124 -1.13 -16.81 7.75
C GLY A 124 -1.94 -17.68 6.78
N CYS A 125 -2.38 -17.14 5.63
CA CYS A 125 -2.98 -17.95 4.57
C CYS A 125 -1.87 -18.59 3.73
N ASN A 126 -1.48 -19.80 4.10
CA ASN A 126 -0.30 -20.47 3.54
C ASN A 126 -0.63 -21.45 2.40
N THR A 127 -1.87 -21.92 2.30
CA THR A 127 -2.30 -22.84 1.26
C THR A 127 -3.07 -22.11 0.15
N LEU A 128 -3.01 -22.65 -1.06
CA LEU A 128 -3.75 -22.10 -2.21
C LEU A 128 -5.27 -22.08 -1.94
N GLU A 129 -5.80 -23.06 -1.23
CA GLU A 129 -7.23 -23.12 -0.91
C GLU A 129 -7.65 -22.04 0.10
N GLU A 130 -6.81 -21.73 1.09
CA GLU A 130 -7.04 -20.62 2.01
C GLU A 130 -7.04 -19.28 1.26
N LYS A 131 -6.07 -19.07 0.36
CA LYS A 131 -5.97 -17.85 -0.48
C LYS A 131 -7.23 -17.67 -1.32
N LYS A 132 -7.67 -18.71 -2.03
CA LYS A 132 -8.91 -18.70 -2.82
C LYS A 132 -10.13 -18.38 -1.96
N LYS A 133 -10.25 -19.05 -0.80
CA LYS A 133 -11.37 -18.87 0.13
C LYS A 133 -11.43 -17.43 0.62
N LEU A 134 -10.30 -16.86 1.04
CA LEU A 134 -10.23 -15.48 1.51
C LEU A 134 -10.70 -14.51 0.43
N LEU A 135 -10.11 -14.57 -0.76
CA LEU A 135 -10.45 -13.66 -1.86
C LEU A 135 -11.91 -13.81 -2.29
N ALA A 136 -12.43 -15.03 -2.38
CA ALA A 136 -13.82 -15.30 -2.75
C ALA A 136 -14.82 -14.82 -1.68
N THR A 137 -14.42 -14.82 -0.40
CA THR A 137 -15.28 -14.39 0.71
C THR A 137 -15.30 -12.87 0.82
N ILE A 138 -14.15 -12.22 0.86
CA ILE A 138 -14.03 -10.78 1.12
C ILE A 138 -14.25 -9.96 -0.15
N ARG A 139 -13.76 -10.43 -1.30
CA ARG A 139 -13.82 -9.74 -2.62
C ARG A 139 -13.30 -8.31 -2.57
N PRO A 140 -12.05 -8.11 -2.10
CA PRO A 140 -11.46 -6.78 -2.05
C PRO A 140 -11.21 -6.22 -3.45
N GLN A 141 -11.05 -4.92 -3.58
CA GLN A 141 -10.65 -4.30 -4.84
C GLN A 141 -9.16 -4.51 -5.11
N TYR A 142 -8.35 -4.58 -4.05
CA TYR A 142 -6.90 -4.79 -4.14
C TYR A 142 -6.37 -5.70 -3.03
N ILE A 143 -5.20 -6.29 -3.30
CA ILE A 143 -4.38 -6.96 -2.28
C ILE A 143 -2.94 -6.46 -2.34
N ILE A 144 -2.26 -6.53 -1.20
CA ILE A 144 -0.89 -6.07 -1.02
C ILE A 144 0.02 -7.26 -0.76
N ILE A 145 1.00 -7.48 -1.63
CA ILE A 145 1.84 -8.66 -1.57
C ILE A 145 3.17 -8.34 -0.89
N LYS A 146 3.44 -9.04 0.23
CA LYS A 146 4.69 -8.98 0.98
C LYS A 146 5.36 -10.37 0.94
N PRO A 147 6.28 -10.64 0.03
CA PRO A 147 6.84 -11.99 -0.13
C PRO A 147 7.34 -12.61 1.18
N SER A 148 8.00 -11.80 2.02
CA SER A 148 8.54 -12.27 3.31
C SER A 148 7.47 -12.77 4.29
N LEU A 149 6.20 -12.40 4.11
CA LEU A 149 5.08 -12.77 4.96
C LEU A 149 4.11 -13.75 4.30
N HIS A 150 4.24 -13.97 2.99
CA HIS A 150 3.26 -14.69 2.17
C HIS A 150 3.82 -15.98 1.54
N GLY A 151 4.86 -16.57 2.14
CA GLY A 151 5.46 -17.82 1.64
C GLY A 151 6.54 -17.62 0.58
N GLY A 152 7.24 -16.48 0.62
CA GLY A 152 8.30 -16.14 -0.32
C GLY A 152 7.74 -15.72 -1.70
N ILE A 153 8.60 -15.76 -2.70
CA ILE A 153 8.24 -15.43 -4.09
C ILE A 153 7.16 -16.39 -4.61
N CYS A 154 7.29 -17.70 -4.37
CA CYS A 154 6.29 -18.67 -4.81
C CYS A 154 4.91 -18.39 -4.20
N GLY A 155 4.84 -18.09 -2.91
CA GLY A 155 3.59 -17.73 -2.25
C GLY A 155 3.01 -16.41 -2.76
N GLY A 156 3.86 -15.45 -3.12
CA GLY A 156 3.47 -14.21 -3.78
C GLY A 156 2.90 -14.44 -5.18
N ASP A 157 3.53 -15.32 -5.99
CA ASP A 157 3.03 -15.70 -7.32
C ASP A 157 1.64 -16.36 -7.23
N GLU A 158 1.42 -17.21 -6.23
CA GLU A 158 0.09 -17.82 -6.00
C GLU A 158 -0.98 -16.77 -5.66
N TRP A 159 -0.66 -15.79 -4.82
CA TRP A 159 -1.58 -14.68 -4.50
C TRP A 159 -1.93 -13.86 -5.74
N ILE A 160 -0.92 -13.49 -6.53
CA ILE A 160 -1.11 -12.72 -7.77
C ILE A 160 -2.00 -13.50 -8.74
N MET A 161 -1.68 -14.77 -8.97
CA MET A 161 -2.45 -15.63 -9.87
C MET A 161 -3.92 -15.74 -9.45
N GLU A 162 -4.21 -15.91 -8.16
CA GLU A 162 -5.58 -16.02 -7.67
C GLU A 162 -6.31 -14.66 -7.68
N ALA A 163 -5.61 -13.56 -7.41
CA ALA A 163 -6.17 -12.21 -7.53
C ALA A 163 -6.57 -11.89 -8.98
N GLU A 164 -5.70 -12.15 -9.94
CA GLU A 164 -5.96 -11.91 -11.36
C GLU A 164 -7.16 -12.72 -11.88
N LYS A 165 -7.30 -14.00 -11.48
CA LYS A 165 -8.47 -14.83 -11.80
C LYS A 165 -9.79 -14.23 -11.32
N GLN A 166 -9.76 -13.48 -10.22
CA GLN A 166 -10.93 -12.86 -9.61
C GLN A 166 -11.05 -11.37 -9.93
N HIS A 167 -10.23 -10.85 -10.86
CA HIS A 167 -10.17 -9.44 -11.25
C HIS A 167 -9.87 -8.48 -10.08
N ILE A 168 -9.08 -8.94 -9.11
CA ILE A 168 -8.61 -8.17 -7.97
C ILE A 168 -7.26 -7.56 -8.34
N GLY A 169 -7.12 -6.24 -8.18
CA GLY A 169 -5.86 -5.55 -8.38
C GLY A 169 -4.84 -5.89 -7.29
N TRP A 170 -3.57 -5.68 -7.55
CA TRP A 170 -2.53 -5.97 -6.57
C TRP A 170 -1.30 -5.09 -6.77
N TRP A 171 -0.53 -4.91 -5.71
CA TRP A 171 0.82 -4.38 -5.77
C TRP A 171 1.72 -5.04 -4.75
N ILE A 172 3.03 -4.99 -5.02
CA ILE A 172 4.07 -5.57 -4.19
C ILE A 172 4.60 -4.50 -3.24
N THR A 173 4.84 -4.86 -2.00
CA THR A 173 5.49 -4.01 -1.02
C THR A 173 6.52 -4.79 -0.20
N SER A 174 7.38 -4.06 0.47
CA SER A 174 8.34 -4.59 1.44
C SER A 174 7.67 -4.79 2.81
N ALA A 175 8.11 -5.82 3.53
CA ALA A 175 7.82 -6.01 4.96
C ALA A 175 8.97 -5.45 5.83
N LEU A 176 9.66 -4.42 5.36
CA LEU A 176 10.82 -3.78 5.98
C LEU A 176 12.07 -4.70 6.02
N GLU A 177 12.27 -5.48 4.98
CA GLU A 177 13.49 -6.24 4.79
C GLU A 177 14.70 -5.30 4.67
N SER A 178 15.89 -5.84 4.94
CA SER A 178 17.13 -5.15 4.58
C SER A 178 17.15 -4.83 3.08
N ASN A 179 17.99 -3.91 2.68
CA ASN A 179 18.13 -3.55 1.26
C ASN A 179 18.57 -4.73 0.38
N ILE A 180 19.17 -5.80 0.92
CA ILE A 180 19.43 -7.05 0.19
C ILE A 180 18.12 -7.76 -0.14
N GLY A 181 17.22 -7.93 0.85
CA GLY A 181 15.89 -8.52 0.64
C GLY A 181 15.04 -7.66 -0.28
N LEU A 182 15.07 -6.34 -0.10
CA LEU A 182 14.39 -5.40 -0.99
C LEU A 182 14.88 -5.51 -2.44
N ASN A 183 16.18 -5.68 -2.66
CA ASN A 183 16.74 -5.88 -3.99
C ASN A 183 16.18 -7.15 -4.66
N ALA A 184 16.07 -8.26 -3.93
CA ALA A 184 15.46 -9.49 -4.45
C ALA A 184 13.97 -9.28 -4.81
N ILE A 185 13.20 -8.60 -3.95
CA ILE A 185 11.80 -8.27 -4.19
C ILE A 185 11.66 -7.36 -5.41
N ALA A 186 12.51 -6.36 -5.55
CA ALA A 186 12.50 -5.45 -6.70
C ALA A 186 12.76 -6.19 -8.02
N HIS A 187 13.70 -7.14 -8.04
CA HIS A 187 13.95 -7.97 -9.23
C HIS A 187 12.75 -8.84 -9.59
N TRP A 188 12.10 -9.45 -8.60
CA TRP A 188 10.89 -10.23 -8.82
C TRP A 188 9.75 -9.32 -9.30
N CYS A 189 9.53 -8.18 -8.65
CA CYS A 189 8.53 -7.19 -9.06
C CYS A 189 8.70 -6.75 -10.53
N ALA A 190 9.94 -6.56 -10.97
CA ALA A 190 10.25 -6.16 -12.34
C ALA A 190 9.92 -7.24 -13.40
N THR A 191 9.57 -8.46 -13.01
CA THR A 191 9.09 -9.50 -13.94
C THR A 191 7.63 -9.33 -14.34
N PHE A 192 6.88 -8.51 -13.61
CA PHE A 192 5.48 -8.22 -13.87
C PHE A 192 5.30 -6.91 -14.64
N ASN A 193 4.30 -6.85 -15.49
CA ASN A 193 3.89 -5.62 -16.16
C ASN A 193 2.71 -4.96 -15.40
N ASN A 194 2.95 -4.60 -14.14
CA ASN A 194 1.96 -3.95 -13.28
C ASN A 194 2.19 -2.43 -13.30
N PRO A 195 1.22 -1.62 -13.80
CA PRO A 195 1.36 -0.17 -13.89
C PRO A 195 1.18 0.55 -12.55
N LEU A 196 0.65 -0.13 -11.52
CA LEU A 196 0.41 0.50 -10.22
C LEU A 196 1.72 0.82 -9.50
N PRO A 197 1.82 1.95 -8.81
CA PRO A 197 2.97 2.24 -7.95
C PRO A 197 3.12 1.20 -6.84
N GLN A 198 4.33 0.65 -6.71
CA GLN A 198 4.68 -0.41 -5.78
C GLN A 198 5.19 0.14 -4.44
N GLY A 199 5.09 -0.61 -3.36
CA GLY A 199 5.53 -0.19 -2.02
C GLY A 199 7.01 -0.51 -1.74
N LEU A 200 7.92 -0.20 -2.67
CA LEU A 200 9.33 -0.59 -2.62
C LEU A 200 10.29 0.56 -2.26
N GLY A 201 9.77 1.67 -1.77
CA GLY A 201 10.58 2.82 -1.33
C GLY A 201 11.13 2.73 0.10
N THR A 202 11.08 1.57 0.75
CA THR A 202 11.41 1.38 2.17
C THR A 202 12.90 1.32 2.48
N GLY A 203 13.76 1.11 1.49
CA GLY A 203 15.21 1.07 1.69
C GLY A 203 15.81 2.36 2.28
N MET A 204 15.13 3.50 2.12
CA MET A 204 15.55 4.79 2.72
C MET A 204 15.26 4.92 4.22
N LEU A 205 14.61 3.93 4.83
CA LEU A 205 14.27 3.95 6.26
C LEU A 205 15.44 3.52 7.16
N PHE A 206 16.42 2.84 6.58
CA PHE A 206 17.58 2.31 7.32
C PHE A 206 18.81 3.16 7.06
N THR A 207 19.60 3.37 8.12
CA THR A 207 20.84 4.16 8.08
C THR A 207 22.09 3.29 7.90
N ASP A 208 21.97 1.98 8.10
CA ASP A 208 23.04 0.98 8.08
C ASP A 208 22.89 -0.02 6.91
N ASN A 209 22.43 0.47 5.77
CA ASN A 209 22.25 -0.33 4.59
C ASN A 209 23.57 -0.89 4.05
N ILE A 210 23.52 -2.13 3.55
CA ILE A 210 24.60 -2.73 2.75
C ILE A 210 24.52 -2.12 1.35
N GLU A 211 25.64 -1.88 0.72
CA GLU A 211 25.71 -1.34 -0.64
C GLU A 211 25.04 -2.33 -1.63
N VAL A 212 24.01 -1.88 -2.31
CA VAL A 212 23.26 -2.62 -3.35
C VAL A 212 22.96 -1.69 -4.51
N PRO A 213 22.83 -2.21 -5.73
CA PRO A 213 22.61 -1.39 -6.92
C PRO A 213 21.15 -0.92 -7.06
N LEU A 214 20.54 -0.43 -6.00
CA LEU A 214 19.21 0.15 -6.01
C LEU A 214 19.26 1.64 -5.71
N GLU A 215 18.59 2.44 -6.53
CA GLU A 215 18.48 3.89 -6.36
C GLU A 215 17.06 4.36 -6.62
N ILE A 216 16.58 5.29 -5.78
CA ILE A 216 15.32 5.97 -6.02
C ILE A 216 15.60 7.26 -6.76
N ARG A 217 14.99 7.42 -7.94
CA ARG A 217 15.01 8.63 -8.76
C ARG A 217 13.58 9.08 -8.99
N LYS A 218 13.20 10.21 -8.40
CA LYS A 218 11.82 10.70 -8.35
C LYS A 218 10.88 9.63 -7.75
N ASP A 219 9.88 9.23 -8.48
CA ASP A 219 8.87 8.25 -8.12
C ASP A 219 9.17 6.81 -8.60
N CYS A 220 10.42 6.51 -8.93
CA CYS A 220 10.81 5.20 -9.44
C CYS A 220 12.02 4.62 -8.71
N LEU A 221 11.98 3.31 -8.49
CA LEU A 221 13.12 2.50 -8.03
C LEU A 221 13.87 1.95 -9.24
N TRP A 222 15.16 2.20 -9.28
CA TRP A 222 16.06 1.79 -10.38
C TRP A 222 17.11 0.80 -9.92
N PHE A 223 17.45 -0.12 -10.80
CA PHE A 223 18.64 -0.97 -10.66
C PHE A 223 19.80 -0.31 -11.42
N CYS A 224 20.80 0.15 -10.69
CA CYS A 224 21.99 0.82 -11.23
C CYS A 224 23.17 -0.15 -11.25
N LYS A 225 23.78 -0.35 -12.43
CA LYS A 225 24.99 -1.18 -12.56
C LYS A 225 26.24 -0.43 -12.14
#